data_9eff8f6d83e72a98953a41858f342a16
#
_entry.id   9eff8f6d83e72a98953a41858f342a16
#
_cell.length_a   1.000
_cell.length_b   1.000
_cell.length_c   1.000
_cell.angle_alpha   90.00
_cell.angle_beta   90.00
_cell.angle_gamma   90.00
#
_symmetry.space_group_name_H-M   'P 1'
#
loop_
_entity.id
_entity.type
_entity.pdbx_description
1 polymer ?
#
loop_
_entity_poly.entity_id
_entity_poly.type
_entity_poly.pdbx_seq_one_letter_code
_entity_poly.pdbx_strand_id
1 'polypeptide(L)'
;MDRIARELEIEVIDLAEKNISAYDYEHRNRDDDFEPLMEHVLGFEKIIFASPIYWYAVSPPMKIFLDRISDFLDSPELLDKGRRLRGKTAYVVCTSIYEEAAASYIDAFQETFSYLGMHFGGYVHGNCQDGYLHEKHEGAVKAFIDRLRDLVINHETA
;
A
#
# COMPACT_ATOMS: atom_id res chain seq x y z
N MET A 1 -0.66 11.50 -4.34
CA MET A 1 -0.16 10.40 -5.23
C MET A 1 0.37 10.92 -6.55
N ASP A 2 -0.34 11.76 -7.29
CA ASP A 2 0.01 12.16 -8.69
C ASP A 2 1.44 12.65 -8.89
N ARG A 3 1.99 13.40 -7.93
CA ARG A 3 3.38 13.86 -8.01
C ARG A 3 4.36 12.69 -7.88
N ILE A 4 4.18 11.83 -6.89
CA ILE A 4 5.04 10.64 -6.67
C ILE A 4 4.97 9.74 -7.90
N ALA A 5 3.78 9.49 -8.41
CA ALA A 5 3.57 8.65 -9.58
C ALA A 5 4.27 9.20 -10.83
N ARG A 6 4.18 10.51 -11.08
CA ARG A 6 4.84 11.15 -12.24
C ARG A 6 6.36 11.18 -12.13
N GLU A 7 6.89 11.48 -10.93
CA GLU A 7 8.34 11.58 -10.74
C GLU A 7 9.06 10.22 -10.75
N LEU A 8 8.33 9.14 -10.43
CA LEU A 8 8.85 7.77 -10.39
C LEU A 8 8.38 6.91 -11.57
N GLU A 9 7.51 7.45 -12.45
CA GLU A 9 6.91 6.73 -13.58
C GLU A 9 6.24 5.40 -13.15
N ILE A 10 5.58 5.40 -11.96
CA ILE A 10 4.93 4.23 -11.41
C ILE A 10 3.47 4.13 -11.82
N GLU A 11 2.99 2.91 -11.97
CA GLU A 11 1.58 2.63 -12.17
C GLU A 11 0.77 2.95 -10.91
N VAL A 12 -0.41 3.56 -11.10
CA VAL A 12 -1.36 3.85 -10.01
C VAL A 12 -2.65 3.10 -10.28
N ILE A 13 -3.09 2.33 -9.31
CA ILE A 13 -4.35 1.59 -9.36
C ILE A 13 -5.30 2.20 -8.35
N ASP A 14 -6.42 2.75 -8.80
CA ASP A 14 -7.49 3.23 -7.93
C ASP A 14 -8.39 2.07 -7.51
N LEU A 15 -8.34 1.72 -6.22
CA LEU A 15 -9.16 0.65 -5.65
C LEU A 15 -10.66 0.98 -5.67
N ALA A 16 -11.03 2.27 -5.75
CA ALA A 16 -12.43 2.66 -5.86
C ALA A 16 -13.05 2.34 -7.23
N GLU A 17 -12.21 2.16 -8.26
CA GLU A 17 -12.63 1.75 -9.61
C GLU A 17 -12.68 0.23 -9.78
N LYS A 18 -12.33 -0.54 -8.74
CA LYS A 18 -12.31 -2.00 -8.76
C LYS A 18 -13.53 -2.58 -8.08
N ASN A 19 -14.08 -3.61 -8.68
CA ASN A 19 -15.14 -4.40 -8.07
C ASN A 19 -14.52 -5.46 -7.14
N ILE A 20 -14.22 -5.07 -5.90
CA ILE A 20 -13.68 -5.97 -4.88
C ILE A 20 -14.69 -6.10 -3.75
N SER A 21 -15.17 -7.31 -3.53
CA SER A 21 -16.09 -7.62 -2.43
C SER A 21 -15.35 -7.78 -1.09
N ALA A 22 -16.07 -7.61 0.01
CA ALA A 22 -15.52 -7.87 1.34
C ALA A 22 -15.06 -9.34 1.47
N TYR A 23 -14.09 -9.60 2.36
CA TYR A 23 -13.62 -10.95 2.65
C TYR A 23 -14.77 -11.87 3.09
N ASP A 24 -14.80 -13.06 2.52
CA ASP A 24 -15.78 -14.11 2.85
C ASP A 24 -15.03 -15.39 3.27
N TYR A 25 -15.24 -15.85 4.50
CA TYR A 25 -14.63 -17.06 5.06
C TYR A 25 -14.88 -18.34 4.25
N GLU A 26 -15.92 -18.35 3.40
CA GLU A 26 -16.23 -19.47 2.51
C GLU A 26 -15.71 -19.25 1.07
N HIS A 27 -14.98 -18.14 0.83
CA HIS A 27 -14.39 -17.78 -0.47
C HIS A 27 -15.38 -17.81 -1.65
N ARG A 28 -16.64 -17.39 -1.44
CA ARG A 28 -17.69 -17.40 -2.48
C ARG A 28 -17.61 -16.26 -3.47
N ASN A 29 -16.77 -15.27 -3.19
CA ASN A 29 -16.67 -13.98 -3.91
C ASN A 29 -15.40 -13.88 -4.78
N ARG A 30 -14.93 -15.00 -5.34
CA ARG A 30 -13.69 -15.05 -6.13
C ARG A 30 -13.81 -14.57 -7.58
N ASP A 31 -15.03 -14.31 -8.04
CA ASP A 31 -15.32 -13.83 -9.40
C ASP A 31 -15.25 -12.30 -9.53
N ASP A 32 -14.49 -11.64 -8.63
CA ASP A 32 -14.28 -10.19 -8.62
C ASP A 32 -12.86 -9.79 -9.09
N ASP A 33 -12.54 -8.50 -9.01
CA ASP A 33 -11.26 -7.98 -9.51
C ASP A 33 -10.07 -8.26 -8.59
N PHE A 34 -10.26 -8.86 -7.39
CA PHE A 34 -9.20 -8.97 -6.38
C PHE A 34 -8.07 -9.90 -6.80
N GLU A 35 -8.37 -11.14 -7.22
CA GLU A 35 -7.32 -12.11 -7.55
C GLU A 35 -6.49 -11.65 -8.76
N PRO A 36 -7.07 -11.18 -9.88
CA PRO A 36 -6.29 -10.61 -10.98
C PRO A 36 -5.43 -9.42 -10.57
N LEU A 37 -5.98 -8.51 -9.75
CA LEU A 37 -5.24 -7.36 -9.24
C LEU A 37 -4.08 -7.79 -8.36
N MET A 38 -4.31 -8.74 -7.45
CA MET A 38 -3.27 -9.24 -6.55
C MET A 38 -2.15 -9.93 -7.32
N GLU A 39 -2.47 -10.72 -8.36
CA GLU A 39 -1.45 -11.33 -9.23
C GLU A 39 -0.59 -10.28 -9.93
N HIS A 40 -1.21 -9.19 -10.38
CA HIS A 40 -0.48 -8.07 -10.97
C HIS A 40 0.44 -7.41 -9.94
N VAL A 41 -0.06 -7.09 -8.74
CA VAL A 41 0.72 -6.52 -7.63
C VAL A 41 1.92 -7.39 -7.23
N LEU A 42 1.75 -8.71 -7.26
CA LEU A 42 2.83 -9.67 -6.98
C LEU A 42 3.98 -9.63 -8.00
N GLY A 43 3.79 -8.99 -9.16
CA GLY A 43 4.84 -8.73 -10.14
C GLY A 43 5.86 -7.66 -9.74
N PHE A 44 5.57 -6.84 -8.74
CA PHE A 44 6.41 -5.72 -8.32
C PHE A 44 7.18 -6.02 -7.03
N GLU A 45 8.43 -5.54 -6.92
CA GLU A 45 9.24 -5.67 -5.71
C GLU A 45 8.92 -4.60 -4.66
N LYS A 46 8.40 -3.45 -5.09
CA LYS A 46 8.03 -2.33 -4.24
C LYS A 46 6.56 -1.98 -4.43
N ILE A 47 5.83 -1.84 -3.34
CA ILE A 47 4.40 -1.57 -3.34
C ILE A 47 4.14 -0.35 -2.48
N ILE A 48 3.39 0.63 -3.00
CA ILE A 48 2.96 1.81 -2.25
C ILE A 48 1.47 1.69 -1.95
N PHE A 49 1.13 1.64 -0.68
CA PHE A 49 -0.25 1.67 -0.20
C PHE A 49 -0.63 3.13 0.08
N ALA A 50 -1.55 3.67 -0.71
CA ALA A 50 -2.00 5.06 -0.58
C ALA A 50 -3.44 5.12 -0.07
N SER A 51 -3.65 5.72 1.09
CA SER A 51 -4.98 5.83 1.70
C SER A 51 -5.08 7.04 2.63
N PRO A 52 -6.17 7.82 2.58
CA PRO A 52 -6.44 8.80 3.63
C PRO A 52 -6.67 8.11 4.98
N ILE A 53 -6.43 8.87 6.06
CA ILE A 53 -6.72 8.43 7.42
C ILE A 53 -8.15 8.83 7.76
N TYR A 54 -9.05 7.86 7.90
CA TYR A 54 -10.42 8.05 8.33
C TYR A 54 -10.63 7.36 9.67
N TRP A 55 -10.94 8.15 10.72
CA TRP A 55 -11.15 7.61 12.06
C TRP A 55 -10.01 6.69 12.52
N TYR A 56 -8.76 7.15 12.32
CA TYR A 56 -7.53 6.42 12.65
C TYR A 56 -7.32 5.11 11.87
N ALA A 57 -8.08 4.88 10.80
CA ALA A 57 -8.01 3.69 9.96
C ALA A 57 -7.84 4.05 8.47
N VAL A 58 -7.61 3.03 7.64
CA VAL A 58 -7.56 3.16 6.19
C VAL A 58 -8.96 3.39 5.60
N SER A 59 -9.01 3.90 4.37
CA SER A 59 -10.28 4.02 3.64
C SER A 59 -10.95 2.66 3.41
N PRO A 60 -12.29 2.61 3.24
CA PRO A 60 -12.99 1.35 3.02
C PRO A 60 -12.45 0.51 1.86
N PRO A 61 -12.14 1.06 0.66
CA PRO A 61 -11.56 0.26 -0.41
C PRO A 61 -10.20 -0.36 -0.04
N MET A 62 -9.35 0.40 0.66
CA MET A 62 -8.06 -0.10 1.13
C MET A 62 -8.24 -1.19 2.19
N LYS A 63 -9.21 -1.04 3.10
CA LYS A 63 -9.49 -2.07 4.12
C LYS A 63 -9.98 -3.36 3.48
N ILE A 64 -10.91 -3.27 2.52
CA ILE A 64 -11.39 -4.43 1.77
C ILE A 64 -10.22 -5.13 1.07
N PHE A 65 -9.37 -4.38 0.38
CA PHE A 65 -8.19 -4.94 -0.30
C PHE A 65 -7.26 -5.68 0.68
N LEU A 66 -6.94 -5.07 1.83
CA LEU A 66 -6.08 -5.69 2.85
C LEU A 66 -6.71 -6.96 3.44
N ASP A 67 -8.03 -6.94 3.75
CA ASP A 67 -8.73 -8.09 4.29
C ASP A 67 -8.74 -9.26 3.29
N ARG A 68 -8.88 -8.96 2.00
CA ARG A 68 -8.88 -9.96 0.94
C ARG A 68 -7.52 -10.63 0.72
N ILE A 69 -6.40 -10.05 1.21
CA ILE A 69 -5.10 -10.75 1.21
C ILE A 69 -5.21 -12.09 1.97
N SER A 70 -6.15 -12.23 2.92
CA SER A 70 -6.42 -13.49 3.60
C SER A 70 -6.77 -14.65 2.64
N ASP A 71 -7.37 -14.37 1.48
CA ASP A 71 -7.62 -15.41 0.47
C ASP A 71 -6.32 -16.09 0.00
N PHE A 72 -5.22 -15.34 -0.05
CA PHE A 72 -3.90 -15.82 -0.43
C PHE A 72 -3.14 -16.50 0.71
N LEU A 73 -3.69 -16.47 1.94
CA LEU A 73 -3.11 -17.11 3.12
C LEU A 73 -3.88 -18.38 3.53
N ASP A 74 -5.18 -18.41 3.25
CA ASP A 74 -6.09 -19.46 3.75
C ASP A 74 -6.47 -20.47 2.65
N SER A 75 -6.49 -20.05 1.38
CA SER A 75 -6.86 -20.92 0.25
C SER A 75 -5.66 -21.75 -0.22
N PRO A 76 -5.71 -23.11 -0.15
CA PRO A 76 -4.59 -23.97 -0.51
C PRO A 76 -4.01 -23.72 -1.90
N GLU A 77 -4.86 -23.39 -2.88
CA GLU A 77 -4.44 -23.11 -4.26
C GLU A 77 -3.76 -21.75 -4.44
N LEU A 78 -3.90 -20.82 -3.47
CA LEU A 78 -3.31 -19.48 -3.52
C LEU A 78 -2.11 -19.29 -2.58
N LEU A 79 -1.85 -20.23 -1.67
CA LEU A 79 -0.77 -20.13 -0.67
C LEU A 79 0.61 -19.82 -1.29
N ASP A 80 0.96 -20.48 -2.38
CA ASP A 80 2.26 -20.26 -3.02
C ASP A 80 2.35 -18.87 -3.66
N LYS A 81 1.24 -18.36 -4.17
CA LYS A 81 1.15 -16.98 -4.66
C LYS A 81 1.30 -15.99 -3.50
N GLY A 82 0.58 -16.20 -2.39
CA GLY A 82 0.67 -15.35 -1.19
C GLY A 82 2.10 -15.26 -0.63
N ARG A 83 2.84 -16.36 -0.66
CA ARG A 83 4.25 -16.37 -0.24
C ARG A 83 5.16 -15.44 -1.04
N ARG A 84 4.78 -15.04 -2.26
CA ARG A 84 5.52 -14.10 -3.10
C ARG A 84 5.51 -12.66 -2.55
N LEU A 85 4.69 -12.36 -1.53
CA LEU A 85 4.77 -11.09 -0.79
C LEU A 85 6.04 -10.99 0.06
N ARG A 86 6.60 -12.12 0.48
CA ARG A 86 7.78 -12.15 1.34
C ARG A 86 8.98 -11.52 0.65
N GLY A 87 9.67 -10.66 1.40
CA GLY A 87 10.86 -9.94 0.94
C GLY A 87 10.55 -8.67 0.14
N LYS A 88 9.30 -8.46 -0.32
CA LYS A 88 8.92 -7.22 -0.98
C LYS A 88 8.95 -6.06 0.00
N THR A 89 9.15 -4.83 -0.51
CA THR A 89 9.14 -3.63 0.32
C THR A 89 7.85 -2.85 0.13
N ALA A 90 7.16 -2.60 1.24
CA ALA A 90 5.92 -1.84 1.28
C ALA A 90 6.14 -0.43 1.83
N TYR A 91 5.50 0.55 1.22
CA TYR A 91 5.52 1.96 1.61
C TYR A 91 4.10 2.45 1.83
N VAL A 92 3.95 3.52 2.63
CA VAL A 92 2.64 4.13 2.89
C VAL A 92 2.64 5.59 2.50
N VAL A 93 1.61 6.00 1.75
CA VAL A 93 1.27 7.40 1.51
C VAL A 93 -0.07 7.68 2.17
N CYS A 94 -0.11 8.63 3.10
CA CYS A 94 -1.36 8.94 3.78
C CYS A 94 -1.59 10.44 3.92
N THR A 95 -2.84 10.81 4.12
CA THR A 95 -3.27 12.18 4.35
C THR A 95 -4.27 12.25 5.49
N SER A 96 -4.26 13.35 6.24
CA SER A 96 -5.25 13.64 7.28
C SER A 96 -5.36 15.15 7.52
N ILE A 97 -6.23 15.55 8.43
CA ILE A 97 -6.34 16.94 8.90
C ILE A 97 -5.37 17.26 10.05
N TYR A 98 -4.60 16.30 10.52
CA TYR A 98 -3.63 16.46 11.61
C TYR A 98 -2.23 16.77 11.07
N GLU A 99 -1.37 17.33 11.92
CA GLU A 99 0.01 17.66 11.54
C GLU A 99 0.85 16.40 11.29
N GLU A 100 0.56 15.30 11.98
CA GLU A 100 1.25 14.03 11.86
C GLU A 100 0.26 12.89 11.66
N ALA A 101 0.72 11.81 11.04
CA ALA A 101 -0.05 10.58 10.97
C ALA A 101 -0.20 9.97 12.38
N ALA A 102 -1.39 9.47 12.70
CA ALA A 102 -1.59 8.75 13.94
C ALA A 102 -0.69 7.50 14.01
N ALA A 103 0.03 7.32 15.12
CA ALA A 103 0.92 6.18 15.29
C ALA A 103 0.19 4.85 15.08
N SER A 104 -1.02 4.71 15.64
CA SER A 104 -1.86 3.51 15.48
C SER A 104 -2.17 3.15 14.02
N TYR A 105 -2.26 4.17 13.15
CA TYR A 105 -2.47 3.95 11.71
C TYR A 105 -1.22 3.37 11.05
N ILE A 106 -0.05 3.91 11.37
CA ILE A 106 1.22 3.43 10.81
C ILE A 106 1.57 2.06 11.39
N ASP A 107 1.37 1.85 12.70
CA ASP A 107 1.60 0.57 13.37
C ASP A 107 0.76 -0.56 12.75
N ALA A 108 -0.52 -0.28 12.40
CA ALA A 108 -1.37 -1.26 11.73
C ALA A 108 -0.80 -1.74 10.39
N PHE A 109 -0.20 -0.85 9.60
CA PHE A 109 0.48 -1.24 8.38
C PHE A 109 1.77 -2.01 8.66
N GLN A 110 2.59 -1.56 9.62
CA GLN A 110 3.84 -2.22 9.97
C GLN A 110 3.60 -3.66 10.43
N GLU A 111 2.61 -3.89 11.31
CA GLU A 111 2.24 -5.21 11.79
C GLU A 111 1.70 -6.09 10.63
N THR A 112 0.85 -5.52 9.77
CA THR A 112 0.35 -6.23 8.59
C THR A 112 1.49 -6.65 7.66
N PHE A 113 2.41 -5.75 7.33
CA PHE A 113 3.54 -6.06 6.46
C PHE A 113 4.49 -7.07 7.10
N SER A 114 4.76 -6.92 8.39
CA SER A 114 5.57 -7.88 9.16
C SER A 114 4.95 -9.28 9.11
N TYR A 115 3.63 -9.40 9.32
CA TYR A 115 2.91 -10.66 9.24
C TYR A 115 3.01 -11.30 7.84
N LEU A 116 2.95 -10.49 6.78
CA LEU A 116 3.10 -10.93 5.39
C LEU A 116 4.57 -11.22 4.99
N GLY A 117 5.52 -10.96 5.88
CA GLY A 117 6.96 -11.12 5.60
C GLY A 117 7.54 -10.05 4.68
N MET A 118 6.86 -8.91 4.57
CA MET A 118 7.30 -7.75 3.80
C MET A 118 8.17 -6.82 4.66
N HIS A 119 9.01 -6.02 4.00
CA HIS A 119 9.78 -4.96 4.65
C HIS A 119 9.00 -3.65 4.64
N PHE A 120 8.94 -2.95 5.77
CA PHE A 120 8.38 -1.61 5.83
C PHE A 120 9.43 -0.58 5.39
N GLY A 121 9.26 0.01 4.21
CA GLY A 121 10.19 0.99 3.62
C GLY A 121 10.02 2.41 4.15
N GLY A 122 8.92 2.68 4.87
CA GLY A 122 8.60 3.98 5.43
C GLY A 122 7.30 4.57 4.90
N TYR A 123 7.00 5.79 5.33
CA TYR A 123 5.78 6.47 4.92
C TYR A 123 6.01 7.96 4.65
N VAL A 124 5.06 8.58 3.97
CA VAL A 124 4.90 10.04 3.89
C VAL A 124 3.46 10.41 4.22
N HIS A 125 3.31 11.45 5.02
CA HIS A 125 2.03 12.01 5.44
C HIS A 125 1.86 13.43 4.90
N GLY A 126 0.64 13.77 4.45
CA GLY A 126 0.26 15.11 4.04
C GLY A 126 -0.90 15.64 4.91
N ASN A 127 -0.70 16.79 5.56
CA ASN A 127 -1.78 17.52 6.20
C ASN A 127 -2.65 18.19 5.13
N CYS A 128 -3.96 17.96 5.18
CA CYS A 128 -4.94 18.46 4.22
C CYS A 128 -6.05 19.26 4.91
N GLN A 129 -5.83 19.81 6.11
CA GLN A 129 -6.84 20.55 6.87
C GLN A 129 -7.38 21.75 6.08
N ASP A 130 -6.49 22.50 5.42
CA ASP A 130 -6.83 23.65 4.58
C ASP A 130 -6.70 23.36 3.07
N GLY A 131 -6.88 22.09 2.69
CA GLY A 131 -6.54 21.57 1.38
C GLY A 131 -5.06 21.16 1.28
N TYR A 132 -4.70 20.37 0.25
CA TYR A 132 -3.33 19.94 0.06
C TYR A 132 -2.46 21.06 -0.52
N LEU A 133 -1.53 21.57 0.28
CA LEU A 133 -0.57 22.61 -0.13
C LEU A 133 0.78 21.95 -0.48
N HIS A 134 1.13 21.94 -1.76
CA HIS A 134 2.36 21.31 -2.26
C HIS A 134 3.63 21.83 -1.56
N GLU A 135 3.75 23.14 -1.38
CA GLU A 135 4.91 23.78 -0.78
C GLU A 135 5.16 23.31 0.65
N LYS A 136 4.08 23.11 1.43
CA LYS A 136 4.15 22.64 2.83
C LYS A 136 4.77 21.23 2.93
N HIS A 137 4.57 20.38 1.91
CA HIS A 137 4.95 18.97 1.95
C HIS A 137 6.12 18.63 1.01
N GLU A 138 6.69 19.62 0.30
CA GLU A 138 7.69 19.39 -0.73
C GLU A 138 8.91 18.63 -0.20
N GLY A 139 9.46 19.03 0.95
CA GLY A 139 10.61 18.36 1.55
C GLY A 139 10.36 16.91 1.93
N ALA A 140 9.21 16.64 2.56
CA ALA A 140 8.83 15.28 2.97
C ALA A 140 8.58 14.36 1.75
N VAL A 141 7.89 14.87 0.74
CA VAL A 141 7.61 14.12 -0.49
C VAL A 141 8.90 13.84 -1.25
N LYS A 142 9.81 14.85 -1.35
CA LYS A 142 11.11 14.65 -1.99
C LYS A 142 11.94 13.58 -1.26
N ALA A 143 12.06 13.67 0.05
CA ALA A 143 12.78 12.68 0.85
C ALA A 143 12.20 11.27 0.70
N PHE A 144 10.89 11.15 0.58
CA PHE A 144 10.22 9.87 0.33
C PHE A 144 10.54 9.33 -1.07
N ILE A 145 10.52 10.17 -2.10
CA ILE A 145 10.89 9.80 -3.47
C ILE A 145 12.36 9.36 -3.55
N ASP A 146 13.27 10.09 -2.92
CA ASP A 146 14.69 9.75 -2.89
C ASP A 146 14.89 8.38 -2.23
N ARG A 147 14.22 8.10 -1.11
CA ARG A 147 14.22 6.77 -0.46
C ARG A 147 13.73 5.64 -1.37
N LEU A 148 12.70 5.90 -2.18
CA LEU A 148 12.21 4.93 -3.15
C LEU A 148 13.23 4.64 -4.25
N ARG A 149 14.05 5.64 -4.66
CA ARG A 149 15.10 5.52 -5.67
C ARG A 149 16.33 4.78 -5.15
N ASP A 150 16.80 5.09 -3.96
CA ASP A 150 18.08 4.56 -3.41
C ASP A 150 18.08 3.03 -3.27
N LEU A 151 16.92 2.41 -3.07
CA LEU A 151 16.80 0.96 -3.00
C LEU A 151 16.84 0.26 -4.38
N VAL A 152 16.75 1.00 -5.48
CA VAL A 152 16.91 0.45 -6.85
C VAL A 152 18.37 0.20 -7.17
N ILE A 153 19.27 1.04 -6.67
CA ILE A 153 20.71 1.00 -7.01
C ILE A 153 21.42 -0.18 -6.34
N ASN A 154 20.94 -0.65 -5.19
CA ASN A 154 21.59 -1.72 -4.42
C ASN A 154 21.30 -3.15 -4.95
N HIS A 155 20.39 -3.34 -5.89
CA HIS A 155 20.10 -4.65 -6.49
C HIS A 155 20.81 -4.91 -7.82
N GLU A 156 21.42 -3.89 -8.44
CA GLU A 156 22.19 -4.05 -9.68
C GLU A 156 23.68 -4.36 -9.43
N THR A 157 24.13 -4.42 -8.17
CA THR A 157 25.56 -4.61 -7.81
C THR A 157 25.80 -5.84 -6.92
N ALA A 158 24.87 -6.81 -6.89
CA ALA A 158 25.07 -8.06 -6.15
C ALA A 158 25.05 -9.29 -7.05
#